data_bdb4f66ce6da19685379b89be3e7596f
#
_entry.id   bdb4f66ce6da19685379b89be3e7596f
#
_cell.length_a   1.000
_cell.length_b   1.000
_cell.length_c   1.000
_cell.angle_alpha   90.00
_cell.angle_beta   90.00
_cell.angle_gamma   90.00
#
_symmetry.space_group_name_H-M   'P 1'
#
loop_
_entity.id
_entity.type
_entity.pdbx_description
1 polymer ?
#
loop_
_entity_poly.entity_id
_entity_poly.type
_entity_poly.pdbx_seq_one_letter_code
_entity_poly.pdbx_strand_id
1 'polypeptide(L)'
;MRDFLTELGIEETNSGVICGDLQTARGEIIESRTPVDGSLIAKVQMATAEDYDLVVDKTVKSFESWRVVPAPKRGEIIRQMGMLLRDKKAALGKLVALESSKIVAEGEGEVQEMIDIADFAVGLSRQLCGQTMNSERPLHRMYEQWHPLGVSAIITAFNFPVAVWAWN
;
A
#
# COMPACT_ATOMS: atom_id res chain seq x y z
N MET A 1 -4.94 25.26 9.40
CA MET A 1 -4.23 24.70 8.24
C MET A 1 -3.71 23.27 8.46
N ARG A 2 -3.79 22.71 9.68
CA ARG A 2 -3.29 21.35 10.00
C ARG A 2 -4.37 20.34 10.41
N ASP A 3 -5.65 20.69 10.31
CA ASP A 3 -6.77 19.82 10.75
C ASP A 3 -6.77 18.47 10.04
N PHE A 4 -6.41 18.44 8.76
CA PHE A 4 -6.36 17.19 7.98
C PHE A 4 -5.19 16.26 8.38
N LEU A 5 -4.06 16.78 8.89
CA LEU A 5 -2.98 15.93 9.43
C LEU A 5 -3.46 15.21 10.70
N THR A 6 -4.15 15.91 11.58
CA THR A 6 -4.76 15.31 12.77
C THR A 6 -5.84 14.28 12.39
N GLU A 7 -6.66 14.59 11.39
CA GLU A 7 -7.64 13.66 10.84
C GLU A 7 -7.03 12.38 10.31
N LEU A 8 -5.81 12.46 9.75
CA LEU A 8 -5.03 11.31 9.27
C LEU A 8 -4.23 10.61 10.37
N GLY A 9 -4.27 11.11 11.60
CA GLY A 9 -3.49 10.56 12.72
C GLY A 9 -1.99 10.83 12.60
N ILE A 10 -1.60 11.87 11.85
CA ILE A 10 -0.19 12.28 11.71
C ILE A 10 0.19 13.12 12.93
N GLU A 11 1.18 12.68 13.65
CA GLU A 11 1.76 13.31 14.83
C GLU A 11 2.97 14.19 14.47
N GLU A 12 3.54 14.88 15.45
CA GLU A 12 4.77 15.64 15.24
C GLU A 12 5.93 14.74 14.79
N THR A 13 6.03 13.54 15.37
CA THR A 13 7.01 12.53 14.98
C THR A 13 6.31 11.19 14.77
N ASN A 14 6.51 10.62 13.61
CA ASN A 14 5.87 9.37 13.17
C ASN A 14 6.93 8.28 12.98
N SER A 15 6.54 7.03 13.16
CA SER A 15 7.42 5.90 12.87
C SER A 15 7.50 5.64 11.36
N GLY A 16 8.69 5.42 10.85
CA GLY A 16 8.93 4.90 9.49
C GLY A 16 8.76 3.38 9.38
N VAL A 17 8.37 2.71 10.48
CA VAL A 17 8.11 1.26 10.51
C VAL A 17 6.72 1.00 11.06
N ILE A 18 5.90 0.29 10.28
CA ILE A 18 4.60 -0.22 10.72
C ILE A 18 4.46 -1.66 10.23
N CYS A 19 4.41 -2.61 11.15
CA CYS A 19 4.18 -4.02 10.85
C CYS A 19 3.43 -4.70 11.99
N GLY A 20 2.10 -4.66 11.94
CA GLY A 20 1.24 -5.14 13.02
C GLY A 20 1.47 -4.34 14.31
N ASP A 21 1.94 -5.01 15.36
CA ASP A 21 2.29 -4.43 16.66
C ASP A 21 3.65 -3.69 16.68
N LEU A 22 4.49 -3.89 15.66
CA LEU A 22 5.76 -3.18 15.52
C LEU A 22 5.50 -1.81 14.88
N GLN A 23 5.55 -0.76 15.69
CA GLN A 23 5.28 0.62 15.28
C GLN A 23 6.39 1.59 15.71
N THR A 24 7.58 1.09 16.04
CA THR A 24 8.69 1.91 16.50
C THR A 24 9.92 1.66 15.65
N ALA A 25 10.31 2.66 14.90
CA ALA A 25 11.60 2.72 14.20
C ALA A 25 12.70 3.18 15.15
N ARG A 26 13.97 2.87 14.84
CA ARG A 26 15.14 3.12 15.70
C ARG A 26 16.23 3.94 15.01
N GLY A 27 16.01 4.34 13.76
CA GLY A 27 16.96 5.11 12.98
C GLY A 27 16.95 6.61 13.30
N GLU A 28 17.60 7.38 12.47
CA GLU A 28 17.64 8.85 12.57
C GLU A 28 16.26 9.46 12.30
N ILE A 29 16.06 10.68 12.80
CA ILE A 29 14.84 11.45 12.53
C ILE A 29 15.10 12.36 11.34
N ILE A 30 14.25 12.28 10.32
CA ILE A 30 14.21 13.20 9.18
C ILE A 30 12.99 14.12 9.27
N GLU A 31 13.10 15.29 8.68
CA GLU A 31 12.03 16.26 8.59
C GLU A 31 11.39 16.23 7.20
N SER A 32 10.07 15.99 7.13
CA SER A 32 9.30 16.22 5.91
C SER A 32 8.88 17.68 5.87
N ARG A 33 9.32 18.38 4.83
CA ARG A 33 9.04 19.82 4.62
C ARG A 33 8.34 20.01 3.30
N THR A 34 7.34 20.89 3.30
CA THR A 34 6.69 21.25 2.04
C THR A 34 7.64 22.08 1.14
N PRO A 35 7.75 21.74 -0.14
CA PRO A 35 8.56 22.51 -1.07
C PRO A 35 7.94 23.88 -1.42
N VAL A 36 6.70 24.15 -1.02
CA VAL A 36 6.02 25.43 -1.29
C VAL A 36 6.68 26.59 -0.57
N ASP A 37 7.00 26.44 0.72
CA ASP A 37 7.57 27.50 1.55
C ASP A 37 8.65 26.99 2.53
N GLY A 38 9.00 25.71 2.48
CA GLY A 38 9.98 25.06 3.37
C GLY A 38 9.48 24.79 4.78
N SER A 39 8.20 25.03 5.08
CA SER A 39 7.65 24.78 6.42
C SER A 39 7.62 23.29 6.75
N LEU A 40 7.82 22.96 8.03
CA LEU A 40 7.78 21.60 8.53
C LEU A 40 6.36 21.02 8.44
N ILE A 41 6.20 19.87 7.82
CA ILE A 41 4.96 19.09 7.83
C ILE A 41 4.92 18.19 9.06
N ALA A 42 5.87 17.28 9.16
CA ALA A 42 6.05 16.36 10.27
C ALA A 42 7.48 15.79 10.27
N LYS A 43 7.81 14.98 11.28
CA LYS A 43 9.07 14.26 11.37
C LYS A 43 8.81 12.76 11.20
N VAL A 44 9.78 12.04 10.64
CA VAL A 44 9.72 10.57 10.51
C VAL A 44 11.00 9.98 11.09
N GLN A 45 10.85 9.06 12.01
CA GLN A 45 11.96 8.25 12.51
C GLN A 45 12.18 7.09 11.54
N MET A 46 13.33 7.05 10.91
CA MET A 46 13.69 6.09 9.88
C MET A 46 13.90 4.68 10.45
N ALA A 47 13.69 3.68 9.59
CA ALA A 47 14.04 2.30 9.91
C ALA A 47 15.56 2.10 9.91
N THR A 48 16.06 1.21 10.77
CA THR A 48 17.41 0.65 10.67
C THR A 48 17.40 -0.62 9.81
N ALA A 49 18.58 -1.17 9.50
CA ALA A 49 18.67 -2.46 8.81
C ALA A 49 18.02 -3.59 9.64
N GLU A 50 18.20 -3.55 10.97
CA GLU A 50 17.60 -4.52 11.89
C GLU A 50 16.07 -4.40 11.93
N ASP A 51 15.52 -3.18 11.82
CA ASP A 51 14.07 -2.97 11.73
C ASP A 51 13.53 -3.56 10.43
N TYR A 52 14.25 -3.35 9.32
CA TYR A 52 13.92 -3.94 8.03
C TYR A 52 13.90 -5.47 8.09
N ASP A 53 14.94 -6.09 8.65
CA ASP A 53 15.03 -7.55 8.78
C ASP A 53 13.86 -8.10 9.62
N LEU A 54 13.51 -7.45 10.73
CA LEU A 54 12.36 -7.81 11.56
C LEU A 54 11.03 -7.73 10.78
N VAL A 55 10.84 -6.70 9.97
CA VAL A 55 9.64 -6.55 9.14
C VAL A 55 9.57 -7.65 8.09
N VAL A 56 10.68 -7.95 7.41
CA VAL A 56 10.75 -9.01 6.40
C VAL A 56 10.42 -10.36 7.05
N ASP A 57 11.03 -10.69 8.17
CA ASP A 57 10.77 -11.96 8.89
C ASP A 57 9.30 -12.10 9.31
N LYS A 58 8.70 -11.04 9.85
CA LYS A 58 7.27 -11.03 10.21
C LYS A 58 6.38 -11.21 8.98
N THR A 59 6.72 -10.55 7.88
CA THR A 59 5.95 -10.61 6.64
C THR A 59 6.03 -12.01 6.01
N VAL A 60 7.22 -12.62 5.99
CA VAL A 60 7.41 -14.00 5.51
C VAL A 60 6.57 -14.99 6.33
N LYS A 61 6.60 -14.88 7.66
CA LYS A 61 5.77 -15.73 8.54
C LYS A 61 4.28 -15.52 8.29
N SER A 62 3.84 -14.27 8.12
CA SER A 62 2.44 -13.96 7.83
C SER A 62 1.99 -14.51 6.48
N PHE A 63 2.88 -14.54 5.50
CA PHE A 63 2.59 -15.09 4.19
C PHE A 63 2.20 -16.57 4.23
N GLU A 64 2.77 -17.36 5.14
CA GLU A 64 2.43 -18.80 5.27
C GLU A 64 0.94 -19.02 5.51
N SER A 65 0.32 -18.21 6.35
CA SER A 65 -1.13 -18.25 6.60
C SER A 65 -1.94 -17.48 5.56
N TRP A 66 -1.41 -16.35 5.06
CA TRP A 66 -2.10 -15.52 4.09
C TRP A 66 -2.29 -16.22 2.73
N ARG A 67 -1.29 -16.96 2.27
CA ARG A 67 -1.32 -17.65 0.96
C ARG A 67 -2.45 -18.68 0.84
N VAL A 68 -2.90 -19.25 1.95
CA VAL A 68 -3.97 -20.25 1.98
C VAL A 68 -5.37 -19.65 2.18
N VAL A 69 -5.45 -18.34 2.46
CA VAL A 69 -6.73 -17.63 2.50
C VAL A 69 -7.29 -17.55 1.08
N PRO A 70 -8.55 -17.97 0.84
CA PRO A 70 -9.17 -17.89 -0.49
C PRO A 70 -9.13 -16.47 -1.08
N ALA A 71 -8.80 -16.34 -2.37
CA ALA A 71 -8.64 -15.04 -3.02
C ALA A 71 -9.81 -14.06 -2.78
N PRO A 72 -11.11 -14.47 -2.85
CA PRO A 72 -12.22 -13.56 -2.54
C PRO A 72 -12.24 -13.05 -1.09
N LYS A 73 -11.69 -13.82 -0.14
CA LYS A 73 -11.56 -13.38 1.26
C LYS A 73 -10.44 -12.35 1.42
N ARG A 74 -9.33 -12.50 0.69
CA ARG A 74 -8.30 -11.47 0.62
C ARG A 74 -8.84 -10.20 -0.04
N GLY A 75 -9.62 -10.36 -1.13
CA GLY A 75 -10.31 -9.25 -1.79
C GLY A 75 -11.23 -8.46 -0.86
N GLU A 76 -11.88 -9.10 0.12
CA GLU A 76 -12.72 -8.40 1.09
C GLU A 76 -11.90 -7.43 1.97
N ILE A 77 -10.68 -7.77 2.33
CA ILE A 77 -9.79 -6.88 3.08
C ILE A 77 -9.40 -5.67 2.21
N ILE A 78 -9.07 -5.91 0.94
CA ILE A 78 -8.80 -4.82 -0.02
C ILE A 78 -10.01 -3.91 -0.20
N ARG A 79 -11.23 -4.48 -0.23
CA ARG A 79 -12.46 -3.68 -0.29
C ARG A 79 -12.60 -2.75 0.90
N GLN A 80 -12.32 -3.23 2.12
CA GLN A 80 -12.35 -2.41 3.33
C GLN A 80 -11.30 -1.28 3.28
N MET A 81 -10.09 -1.58 2.80
CA MET A 81 -9.07 -0.55 2.55
C MET A 81 -9.56 0.50 1.55
N GLY A 82 -10.16 0.08 0.43
CA GLY A 82 -10.74 1.00 -0.56
C GLY A 82 -11.84 1.91 0.02
N MET A 83 -12.65 1.40 0.95
CA MET A 83 -13.66 2.22 1.65
C MET A 83 -12.99 3.29 2.53
N LEU A 84 -11.97 2.93 3.31
CA LEU A 84 -11.20 3.89 4.12
C LEU A 84 -10.52 4.95 3.27
N LEU A 85 -9.97 4.57 2.11
CA LEU A 85 -9.39 5.52 1.17
C LEU A 85 -10.43 6.53 0.65
N ARG A 86 -11.67 6.07 0.36
CA ARG A 86 -12.77 6.97 -0.04
C ARG A 86 -13.11 7.97 1.06
N ASP A 87 -13.24 7.50 2.29
CA ASP A 87 -13.57 8.35 3.42
C ASP A 87 -12.49 9.40 3.69
N LYS A 88 -11.23 9.07 3.46
CA LYS A 88 -10.07 9.94 3.71
C LYS A 88 -9.52 10.64 2.46
N LYS A 89 -10.16 10.51 1.31
CA LYS A 89 -9.65 11.00 0.02
C LYS A 89 -9.21 12.46 0.06
N ALA A 90 -10.06 13.35 0.58
CA ALA A 90 -9.78 14.77 0.60
C ALA A 90 -8.59 15.11 1.52
N ALA A 91 -8.46 14.45 2.67
CA ALA A 91 -7.35 14.66 3.60
C ALA A 91 -6.03 14.12 3.04
N LEU A 92 -6.06 12.91 2.47
CA LEU A 92 -4.90 12.28 1.82
C LEU A 92 -4.44 13.09 0.60
N GLY A 93 -5.38 13.54 -0.25
CA GLY A 93 -5.06 14.36 -1.42
C GLY A 93 -4.38 15.68 -1.05
N LYS A 94 -4.82 16.31 0.05
CA LYS A 94 -4.15 17.51 0.58
C LYS A 94 -2.74 17.21 1.07
N LEU A 95 -2.51 16.06 1.71
CA LEU A 95 -1.17 15.66 2.17
C LEU A 95 -0.25 15.44 0.97
N VAL A 96 -0.70 14.70 -0.05
CA VAL A 96 0.06 14.50 -1.30
C VAL A 96 0.42 15.85 -1.93
N ALA A 97 -0.56 16.75 -2.06
CA ALA A 97 -0.35 18.08 -2.63
C ALA A 97 0.67 18.91 -1.81
N LEU A 98 0.57 18.86 -0.49
CA LEU A 98 1.45 19.61 0.41
C LEU A 98 2.91 19.11 0.34
N GLU A 99 3.10 17.80 0.30
CA GLU A 99 4.43 17.19 0.33
C GLU A 99 5.12 17.19 -1.06
N SER A 100 4.36 17.06 -2.13
CA SER A 100 4.89 16.98 -3.51
C SER A 100 4.77 18.30 -4.31
N SER A 101 4.19 19.35 -3.73
CA SER A 101 3.90 20.63 -4.42
C SER A 101 2.98 20.51 -5.63
N LYS A 102 2.11 19.51 -5.63
CA LYS A 102 1.06 19.34 -6.64
C LYS A 102 -0.14 20.22 -6.31
N ILE A 103 -1.00 20.49 -7.30
CA ILE A 103 -2.32 21.04 -7.01
C ILE A 103 -3.19 19.99 -6.30
N VAL A 104 -4.12 20.46 -5.48
CA VAL A 104 -4.97 19.54 -4.68
C VAL A 104 -5.74 18.55 -5.55
N ALA A 105 -6.19 18.96 -6.73
CA ALA A 105 -6.90 18.08 -7.66
C ALA A 105 -6.03 16.90 -8.13
N GLU A 106 -4.73 17.10 -8.34
CA GLU A 106 -3.80 16.00 -8.67
C GLU A 106 -3.54 15.10 -7.47
N GLY A 107 -3.39 15.67 -6.27
CA GLY A 107 -3.27 14.88 -5.04
C GLY A 107 -4.50 14.00 -4.79
N GLU A 108 -5.70 14.55 -4.96
CA GLU A 108 -6.94 13.78 -4.89
C GLU A 108 -7.09 12.76 -6.03
N GLY A 109 -6.53 13.07 -7.22
CA GLY A 109 -6.45 12.16 -8.35
C GLY A 109 -5.62 10.93 -8.04
N GLU A 110 -4.45 11.08 -7.42
CA GLU A 110 -3.63 9.93 -7.00
C GLU A 110 -4.38 9.03 -5.98
N VAL A 111 -5.08 9.63 -5.03
CA VAL A 111 -5.89 8.85 -4.08
C VAL A 111 -7.07 8.17 -4.79
N GLN A 112 -7.65 8.81 -5.82
CA GLN A 112 -8.69 8.18 -6.64
C GLN A 112 -8.14 6.93 -7.34
N GLU A 113 -6.94 6.98 -7.89
CA GLU A 113 -6.30 5.82 -8.51
C GLU A 113 -6.10 4.67 -7.52
N MET A 114 -5.71 4.96 -6.26
CA MET A 114 -5.66 3.93 -5.21
C MET A 114 -7.01 3.24 -5.01
N ILE A 115 -8.10 4.02 -5.01
CA ILE A 115 -9.46 3.53 -4.85
C ILE A 115 -9.86 2.65 -6.04
N ASP A 116 -9.60 3.11 -7.26
CA ASP A 116 -9.97 2.41 -8.49
C ASP A 116 -9.23 1.08 -8.62
N ILE A 117 -7.95 1.05 -8.25
CA ILE A 117 -7.16 -0.17 -8.23
C ILE A 117 -7.63 -1.13 -7.12
N ALA A 118 -8.03 -0.62 -5.97
CA ALA A 118 -8.62 -1.49 -4.93
C ALA A 118 -9.90 -2.16 -5.45
N ASP A 119 -10.79 -1.44 -6.12
CA ASP A 119 -11.99 -2.00 -6.73
C ASP A 119 -11.66 -3.05 -7.81
N PHE A 120 -10.69 -2.74 -8.67
CA PHE A 120 -10.21 -3.65 -9.69
C PHE A 120 -9.65 -4.96 -9.09
N ALA A 121 -8.80 -4.84 -8.06
CA ALA A 121 -8.22 -5.98 -7.36
C ALA A 121 -9.31 -6.86 -6.70
N VAL A 122 -10.35 -6.24 -6.13
CA VAL A 122 -11.52 -6.97 -5.58
C VAL A 122 -12.21 -7.77 -6.68
N GLY A 123 -12.42 -7.19 -7.86
CA GLY A 123 -12.95 -7.89 -9.03
C GLY A 123 -12.06 -9.06 -9.45
N LEU A 124 -10.77 -8.83 -9.60
CA LEU A 124 -9.78 -9.85 -9.97
C LEU A 124 -9.73 -11.00 -8.98
N SER A 125 -9.98 -10.77 -7.70
CA SER A 125 -10.00 -11.83 -6.68
C SER A 125 -10.98 -12.96 -6.99
N ARG A 126 -11.97 -12.72 -7.86
CA ARG A 126 -12.99 -13.68 -8.32
C ARG A 126 -12.83 -14.09 -9.77
N GLN A 127 -12.13 -13.30 -10.58
CA GLN A 127 -12.07 -13.45 -12.05
C GLN A 127 -10.70 -13.89 -12.55
N LEU A 128 -9.66 -13.85 -11.74
CA LEU A 128 -8.34 -14.31 -12.14
C LEU A 128 -8.32 -15.85 -12.24
N CYS A 129 -8.94 -16.35 -13.30
CA CYS A 129 -9.04 -17.76 -13.62
C CYS A 129 -7.88 -18.17 -14.53
N GLY A 130 -7.44 -19.45 -14.44
CA GLY A 130 -6.56 -20.04 -15.43
C GLY A 130 -7.36 -20.65 -16.58
N GLN A 131 -6.69 -20.96 -17.68
CA GLN A 131 -7.26 -21.66 -18.82
C GLN A 131 -7.17 -23.17 -18.61
N THR A 132 -8.15 -23.90 -19.14
CA THR A 132 -8.07 -25.35 -19.30
C THR A 132 -7.85 -25.67 -20.76
N MET A 133 -6.79 -26.43 -21.07
CA MET A 133 -6.35 -26.75 -22.43
C MET A 133 -6.48 -28.23 -22.71
N ASN A 134 -6.75 -28.60 -23.96
CA ASN A 134 -6.74 -29.99 -24.38
C ASN A 134 -5.29 -30.48 -24.53
N SER A 135 -5.04 -31.71 -24.08
CA SER A 135 -3.74 -32.37 -24.26
C SER A 135 -3.81 -33.34 -25.46
N GLU A 136 -2.77 -33.37 -26.26
CA GLU A 136 -2.55 -34.40 -27.30
C GLU A 136 -2.09 -35.76 -26.71
N ARG A 137 -1.74 -35.77 -25.41
CA ARG A 137 -1.26 -36.97 -24.73
C ARG A 137 -2.37 -37.67 -23.98
N PRO A 138 -2.50 -39.00 -24.10
CA PRO A 138 -3.47 -39.74 -23.33
C PRO A 138 -3.28 -39.57 -21.82
N LEU A 139 -4.37 -39.48 -21.05
CA LEU A 139 -4.39 -39.39 -19.60
C LEU A 139 -3.68 -38.13 -19.03
N HIS A 140 -3.46 -37.09 -19.85
CA HIS A 140 -2.90 -35.80 -19.42
C HIS A 140 -3.99 -34.74 -19.38
N ARG A 141 -3.94 -33.93 -18.33
CA ARG A 141 -4.76 -32.71 -18.16
C ARG A 141 -3.85 -31.50 -18.08
N MET A 142 -4.17 -30.46 -18.85
CA MET A 142 -3.43 -29.22 -18.90
C MET A 142 -4.32 -28.08 -18.41
N TYR A 143 -3.81 -27.28 -17.48
CA TYR A 143 -4.50 -26.08 -16.99
C TYR A 143 -3.50 -25.09 -16.42
N GLU A 144 -3.89 -23.82 -16.38
CA GLU A 144 -3.19 -22.74 -15.70
C GLU A 144 -3.79 -22.51 -14.31
N GLN A 145 -2.96 -22.16 -13.37
CA GLN A 145 -3.38 -21.77 -12.03
C GLN A 145 -2.51 -20.62 -11.51
N TRP A 146 -3.15 -19.61 -10.98
CA TRP A 146 -2.48 -18.47 -10.37
C TRP A 146 -2.22 -18.72 -8.90
N HIS A 147 -0.98 -18.53 -8.47
CA HIS A 147 -0.56 -18.67 -7.08
C HIS A 147 -0.01 -17.35 -6.55
N PRO A 148 -0.17 -17.06 -5.24
CA PRO A 148 0.48 -15.90 -4.63
C PRO A 148 2.00 -15.94 -4.82
N LEU A 149 2.57 -14.82 -5.27
CA LEU A 149 4.00 -14.71 -5.58
C LEU A 149 4.87 -14.78 -4.32
N GLY A 150 4.37 -14.27 -3.21
CA GLY A 150 5.11 -14.16 -1.94
C GLY A 150 5.27 -12.71 -1.51
N VAL A 151 6.25 -12.50 -0.63
CA VAL A 151 6.60 -11.16 -0.16
C VAL A 151 7.26 -10.39 -1.31
N SER A 152 6.77 -9.19 -1.55
CA SER A 152 7.27 -8.30 -2.61
C SER A 152 7.57 -6.93 -2.01
N ALA A 153 8.64 -6.30 -2.47
CA ALA A 153 8.94 -4.91 -2.15
C ALA A 153 8.34 -4.00 -3.22
N ILE A 154 7.71 -2.91 -2.78
CA ILE A 154 7.21 -1.86 -3.66
C ILE A 154 8.02 -0.60 -3.38
N ILE A 155 8.74 -0.11 -4.40
CA ILE A 155 9.55 1.10 -4.32
C ILE A 155 8.90 2.15 -5.23
N THR A 156 8.31 3.17 -4.61
CA THR A 156 7.60 4.23 -5.33
C THR A 156 8.52 5.38 -5.71
N ALA A 157 8.18 6.06 -6.81
CA ALA A 157 8.85 7.29 -7.19
C ALA A 157 8.29 8.47 -6.37
N PHE A 158 9.17 9.45 -6.08
CA PHE A 158 8.81 10.64 -5.28
C PHE A 158 7.67 11.47 -5.90
N ASN A 159 7.51 11.43 -7.22
CA ASN A 159 6.50 12.21 -7.94
C ASN A 159 5.14 11.51 -8.05
N PHE A 160 5.06 10.21 -7.69
CA PHE A 160 3.82 9.43 -7.60
C PHE A 160 3.84 8.58 -6.32
N PRO A 161 3.77 9.23 -5.15
CA PRO A 161 4.06 8.57 -3.87
C PRO A 161 3.03 7.54 -3.45
N VAL A 162 1.78 7.67 -3.85
CA VAL A 162 0.68 6.82 -3.36
C VAL A 162 -0.02 6.00 -4.45
N ALA A 163 -0.25 6.55 -5.65
CA ALA A 163 -0.92 5.83 -6.73
C ALA A 163 -0.14 4.58 -7.15
N VAL A 164 1.17 4.72 -7.43
CA VAL A 164 2.03 3.61 -7.86
C VAL A 164 2.17 2.54 -6.77
N TRP A 165 2.18 2.94 -5.50
CA TRP A 165 2.13 1.99 -4.39
C TRP A 165 0.89 1.09 -4.47
N ALA A 166 -0.26 1.66 -4.72
CA ALA A 166 -1.51 0.93 -4.79
C ALA A 166 -1.62 0.01 -6.02
N TRP A 167 -1.03 0.42 -7.17
CA TRP A 167 -1.05 -0.40 -8.38
C TRP A 167 -0.34 -1.75 -8.20
N ASN A 168 0.64 -1.83 -7.33
CA ASN A 168 1.48 -3.01 -7.11
C ASN A 168 1.08 -3.78 -5.84
#